data_b13987ce21053ecd6c49bf175e0228d3
#
_entry.id   b13987ce21053ecd6c49bf175e0228d3
#
_cell.length_a   1.000
_cell.length_b   1.000
_cell.length_c   1.000
_cell.angle_alpha   90.00
_cell.angle_beta   90.00
_cell.angle_gamma   90.00
#
_symmetry.space_group_name_H-M   'P 1'
#
loop_
_entity.id
_entity.type
_entity.pdbx_description
1 polymer ?
#
loop_
_entity_poly.entity_id
_entity_poly.type
_entity_poly.pdbx_seq_one_letter_code
_entity_poly.pdbx_strand_id
1 'polypeptide(L)'
;VEQAIHLFDLLRFLFGDAVSVYSRQENLFHRDVPGYTAEDVSATVISFANGALGVVYATNGAIPGKWIHDYRVVAGKLTAEFASANQATFVFTAEPERAPLVIASERDFRLAQTQDLLNAIRTGGETRTPLREGAKTLDLVLAAVRSNERRAEVTL
;
A
#
# COMPACT_ATOMS: atom_id res chain seq x y z
N VAL A 1 6.98 -4.16 8.49
CA VAL A 1 7.02 -3.18 7.36
C VAL A 1 7.37 -3.84 6.03
N GLU A 2 8.21 -4.88 6.01
CA GLU A 2 8.67 -5.52 4.77
C GLU A 2 7.51 -5.96 3.87
N GLN A 3 6.51 -6.63 4.40
CA GLN A 3 5.35 -7.06 3.62
C GLN A 3 4.38 -5.92 3.28
N ALA A 4 4.31 -4.89 4.13
CA ALA A 4 3.46 -3.74 3.91
C ALA A 4 4.00 -2.78 2.83
N ILE A 5 5.26 -2.91 2.38
CA ILE A 5 5.87 -2.04 1.37
C ILE A 5 5.04 -1.97 0.08
N HIS A 6 4.36 -3.05 -0.30
CA HIS A 6 3.48 -3.06 -1.46
C HIS A 6 2.28 -2.11 -1.32
N LEU A 7 1.77 -1.90 -0.10
CA LEU A 7 0.69 -0.93 0.17
C LEU A 7 1.22 0.51 0.14
N PHE A 8 2.44 0.75 0.63
CA PHE A 8 3.09 2.05 0.51
C PHE A 8 3.33 2.42 -0.96
N ASP A 9 3.79 1.44 -1.77
CA ASP A 9 3.99 1.62 -3.20
C ASP A 9 2.66 1.91 -3.93
N LEU A 10 1.62 1.15 -3.60
CA LEU A 10 0.28 1.36 -4.14
C LEU A 10 -0.26 2.76 -3.82
N LEU A 11 -0.10 3.23 -2.58
CA LEU A 11 -0.54 4.57 -2.20
C LEU A 11 0.23 5.65 -2.96
N ARG A 12 1.56 5.50 -3.14
CA ARG A 12 2.35 6.40 -3.97
C ARG A 12 1.93 6.37 -5.44
N PHE A 13 1.64 5.19 -5.98
CA PHE A 13 1.12 5.04 -7.33
C PHE A 13 -0.22 5.78 -7.53
N LEU A 14 -1.10 5.75 -6.53
CA LEU A 14 -2.43 6.38 -6.59
C LEU A 14 -2.40 7.88 -6.30
N PHE A 15 -1.55 8.34 -5.37
CA PHE A 15 -1.61 9.70 -4.82
C PHE A 15 -0.34 10.53 -5.07
N GLY A 16 0.71 9.94 -5.62
CA GLY A 16 1.97 10.64 -5.93
C GLY A 16 2.94 10.67 -4.76
N ASP A 17 3.74 11.73 -4.68
CA ASP A 17 4.81 11.83 -3.70
C ASP A 17 4.26 12.12 -2.30
N ALA A 18 4.75 11.34 -1.32
CA ALA A 18 4.51 11.58 0.09
C ALA A 18 5.35 12.76 0.59
N VAL A 19 4.83 13.52 1.53
CA VAL A 19 5.53 14.67 2.14
C VAL A 19 5.83 14.48 3.62
N SER A 20 5.03 13.65 4.32
CA SER A 20 5.31 13.30 5.71
C SER A 20 4.68 11.95 6.07
N VAL A 21 5.20 11.35 7.13
CA VAL A 21 4.73 10.08 7.65
C VAL A 21 4.79 10.05 9.17
N TYR A 22 3.73 9.51 9.80
CA TYR A 22 3.71 9.13 11.21
C TYR A 22 3.41 7.63 11.32
N SER A 23 4.23 6.88 12.05
CA SER A 23 4.09 5.44 12.19
C SER A 23 4.27 4.97 13.63
N ARG A 24 3.48 3.95 13.98
CA ARG A 24 3.66 3.14 15.19
C ARG A 24 3.79 1.69 14.78
N GLN A 25 4.86 1.08 15.30
CA GLN A 25 5.24 -0.30 14.99
C GLN A 25 5.62 -0.98 16.29
N GLU A 26 5.04 -2.14 16.55
CA GLU A 26 5.26 -2.86 17.82
C GLU A 26 5.33 -4.37 17.56
N ASN A 27 6.06 -5.07 18.39
CA ASN A 27 5.95 -6.51 18.54
C ASN A 27 4.97 -6.80 19.68
N LEU A 28 3.76 -7.24 19.38
CA LEU A 28 2.70 -7.53 20.37
C LEU A 28 2.44 -9.01 20.56
N PHE A 29 2.58 -9.81 19.51
CA PHE A 29 2.19 -11.22 19.49
C PHE A 29 3.35 -12.20 19.67
N HIS A 30 4.60 -11.75 19.39
CA HIS A 30 5.76 -12.63 19.38
C HIS A 30 6.85 -12.22 20.39
N ARG A 31 6.45 -11.53 21.47
CA ARG A 31 7.38 -11.04 22.52
C ARG A 31 8.13 -12.16 23.22
N ASP A 32 7.47 -13.32 23.35
CA ASP A 32 8.00 -14.48 24.04
C ASP A 32 8.76 -15.44 23.11
N VAL A 33 8.89 -15.10 21.82
CA VAL A 33 9.64 -15.91 20.85
C VAL A 33 11.12 -15.50 20.86
N PRO A 34 12.02 -16.38 21.29
CA PRO A 34 13.45 -16.06 21.36
C PRO A 34 14.00 -15.64 19.99
N GLY A 35 14.70 -14.49 19.95
CA GLY A 35 15.29 -13.96 18.72
C GLY A 35 14.33 -13.27 17.75
N TYR A 36 13.04 -13.20 18.05
CA TYR A 36 12.09 -12.42 17.24
C TYR A 36 12.15 -10.94 17.62
N THR A 37 12.72 -10.12 16.73
CA THR A 37 12.95 -8.69 16.96
C THR A 37 12.15 -7.78 16.03
N ALA A 38 11.43 -8.36 15.05
CA ALA A 38 10.64 -7.60 14.10
C ALA A 38 9.30 -7.13 14.72
N GLU A 39 8.74 -6.09 14.16
CA GLU A 39 7.37 -5.69 14.43
C GLU A 39 6.38 -6.70 13.83
N ASP A 40 5.28 -6.93 14.52
CA ASP A 40 4.17 -7.77 14.06
C ASP A 40 2.85 -7.02 13.91
N VAL A 41 2.82 -5.75 14.35
CA VAL A 41 1.73 -4.81 14.13
C VAL A 41 2.30 -3.46 13.75
N SER A 42 1.71 -2.83 12.73
CA SER A 42 2.02 -1.45 12.35
C SER A 42 0.78 -0.67 11.97
N ALA A 43 0.76 0.63 12.30
CA ALA A 43 -0.22 1.59 11.85
C ALA A 43 0.52 2.86 11.42
N THR A 44 0.33 3.27 10.17
CA THR A 44 1.06 4.37 9.55
C THR A 44 0.09 5.33 8.86
N VAL A 45 0.25 6.62 9.12
CA VAL A 45 -0.44 7.71 8.43
C VAL A 45 0.55 8.42 7.52
N ILE A 46 0.16 8.66 6.27
CA ILE A 46 0.99 9.28 5.23
C ILE A 46 0.26 10.50 4.68
N SER A 47 0.93 11.65 4.62
CA SER A 47 0.44 12.85 3.95
C SER A 47 1.08 12.95 2.56
N PHE A 48 0.28 13.29 1.56
CA PHE A 48 0.73 13.42 0.17
C PHE A 48 0.74 14.87 -0.29
N ALA A 49 1.60 15.20 -1.25
CA ALA A 49 1.77 16.55 -1.78
C ALA A 49 0.49 17.15 -2.37
N ASN A 50 -0.44 16.32 -2.86
CA ASN A 50 -1.74 16.73 -3.38
C ASN A 50 -2.81 16.93 -2.30
N GLY A 51 -2.46 16.79 -1.00
CA GLY A 51 -3.37 16.92 0.14
C GLY A 51 -4.12 15.63 0.52
N ALA A 52 -3.90 14.53 -0.18
CA ALA A 52 -4.47 13.24 0.19
C ALA A 52 -3.83 12.70 1.50
N LEU A 53 -4.60 11.90 2.23
CA LEU A 53 -4.13 11.14 3.38
C LEU A 53 -4.25 9.65 3.10
N GLY A 54 -3.20 8.90 3.43
CA GLY A 54 -3.18 7.44 3.40
C GLY A 54 -3.02 6.85 4.79
N VAL A 55 -3.69 5.72 5.04
CA VAL A 55 -3.49 4.94 6.26
C VAL A 55 -3.13 3.52 5.86
N VAL A 56 -2.00 3.03 6.36
CA VAL A 56 -1.56 1.65 6.20
C VAL A 56 -1.58 0.97 7.55
N TYR A 57 -2.38 -0.06 7.67
CA TYR A 57 -2.36 -0.98 8.80
C TYR A 57 -1.86 -2.34 8.32
N ALA A 58 -0.94 -2.94 9.06
CA ALA A 58 -0.46 -4.28 8.76
C ALA A 58 -0.20 -5.07 10.05
N THR A 59 -0.53 -6.35 10.02
CA THR A 59 -0.22 -7.29 11.10
C THR A 59 -0.03 -8.69 10.55
N ASN A 60 0.84 -9.47 11.17
CA ASN A 60 0.96 -10.90 10.93
C ASN A 60 0.25 -11.75 12.00
N GLY A 61 -0.38 -11.11 12.97
CA GLY A 61 -1.13 -11.74 14.06
C GLY A 61 -2.64 -11.86 13.83
N ALA A 62 -3.15 -11.67 12.60
CA ALA A 62 -4.60 -11.68 12.34
C ALA A 62 -5.18 -13.12 12.30
N ILE A 63 -5.48 -13.66 11.13
CA ILE A 63 -6.08 -14.99 10.98
C ILE A 63 -5.01 -15.98 10.52
N PRO A 64 -4.69 -17.02 11.28
CA PRO A 64 -3.68 -18.00 10.88
C PRO A 64 -3.96 -18.61 9.51
N GLY A 65 -2.93 -18.67 8.67
CA GLY A 65 -3.00 -19.26 7.33
C GLY A 65 -3.81 -18.47 6.30
N LYS A 66 -4.29 -17.28 6.62
CA LYS A 66 -5.06 -16.44 5.70
C LYS A 66 -4.34 -15.12 5.40
N TRP A 67 -4.11 -14.87 4.12
CA TRP A 67 -3.68 -13.57 3.63
C TRP A 67 -4.88 -12.66 3.38
N ILE A 68 -4.89 -11.48 4.01
CA ILE A 68 -5.92 -10.45 3.82
C ILE A 68 -5.19 -9.21 3.34
N HIS A 69 -5.59 -8.71 2.18
CA HIS A 69 -5.07 -7.49 1.59
C HIS A 69 -6.22 -6.80 0.86
N ASP A 70 -6.97 -6.06 1.61
CA ASP A 70 -8.05 -5.22 1.14
C ASP A 70 -7.69 -3.75 1.36
N TYR A 71 -8.29 -2.87 0.57
CA TYR A 71 -8.13 -1.44 0.73
C TYR A 71 -9.33 -0.67 0.19
N ARG A 72 -9.46 0.57 0.65
CA ARG A 72 -10.52 1.47 0.24
C ARG A 72 -9.93 2.81 -0.15
N VAL A 73 -10.43 3.38 -1.25
CA VAL A 73 -10.13 4.74 -1.69
C VAL A 73 -11.41 5.57 -1.60
N VAL A 74 -11.37 6.66 -0.84
CA VAL A 74 -12.48 7.61 -0.72
C VAL A 74 -12.10 8.86 -1.48
N ALA A 75 -12.87 9.21 -2.49
CA ALA A 75 -12.69 10.41 -3.30
C ALA A 75 -13.97 11.27 -3.27
N GLY A 76 -13.90 12.51 -3.76
CA GLY A 76 -15.00 13.45 -3.66
C GLY A 76 -16.31 13.02 -4.37
N LYS A 77 -16.23 12.10 -5.34
CA LYS A 77 -17.37 11.67 -6.13
C LYS A 77 -17.65 10.17 -6.08
N LEU A 78 -16.74 9.39 -5.50
CA LEU A 78 -16.89 7.93 -5.41
C LEU A 78 -16.09 7.36 -4.24
N THR A 79 -16.50 6.18 -3.80
CA THR A 79 -15.70 5.29 -2.96
C THR A 79 -15.40 4.03 -3.74
N ALA A 80 -14.12 3.61 -3.78
CA ALA A 80 -13.71 2.35 -4.38
C ALA A 80 -13.26 1.40 -3.27
N GLU A 81 -13.85 0.21 -3.25
CA GLU A 81 -13.53 -0.87 -2.31
C GLU A 81 -12.85 -2.00 -3.07
N PHE A 82 -11.65 -2.34 -2.68
CA PHE A 82 -10.84 -3.40 -3.28
C PHE A 82 -10.77 -4.58 -2.32
N ALA A 83 -11.52 -5.63 -2.61
CA ALA A 83 -11.51 -6.86 -1.83
C ALA A 83 -10.27 -7.74 -2.12
N SER A 84 -9.60 -7.50 -3.24
CA SER A 84 -8.36 -8.14 -3.66
C SER A 84 -7.71 -7.36 -4.80
N ALA A 85 -6.55 -7.82 -5.28
CA ALA A 85 -5.90 -7.28 -6.48
C ALA A 85 -6.76 -7.40 -7.77
N ASN A 86 -7.74 -8.29 -7.77
CA ASN A 86 -8.55 -8.63 -8.94
C ASN A 86 -10.03 -8.28 -8.80
N GLN A 87 -10.45 -7.67 -7.68
CA GLN A 87 -11.86 -7.35 -7.46
C GLN A 87 -12.02 -5.98 -6.82
N ALA A 88 -12.82 -5.13 -7.43
CA ALA A 88 -13.16 -3.80 -6.93
C ALA A 88 -14.64 -3.50 -7.11
N THR A 89 -15.21 -2.74 -6.16
CA THR A 89 -16.56 -2.17 -6.23
C THR A 89 -16.46 -0.66 -6.14
N PHE A 90 -17.04 0.04 -7.12
CA PHE A 90 -17.09 1.49 -7.17
C PHE A 90 -18.49 1.96 -6.82
N VAL A 91 -18.62 2.70 -5.74
CA VAL A 91 -19.87 3.33 -5.30
C VAL A 91 -19.81 4.82 -5.63
N PHE A 92 -20.74 5.29 -6.46
CA PHE A 92 -20.76 6.67 -6.95
C PHE A 92 -21.48 7.59 -5.95
N THR A 93 -20.73 8.20 -5.03
CA THR A 93 -21.29 9.01 -3.93
C THR A 93 -21.90 10.33 -4.40
N ALA A 94 -21.49 10.84 -5.55
CA ALA A 94 -22.10 12.03 -6.17
C ALA A 94 -23.35 11.72 -7.00
N GLU A 95 -23.65 10.46 -7.26
CA GLU A 95 -24.76 9.96 -8.03
C GLU A 95 -25.47 8.81 -7.27
N PRO A 96 -26.21 9.10 -6.17
CA PRO A 96 -26.71 8.05 -5.26
C PRO A 96 -27.62 7.02 -5.93
N GLU A 97 -28.33 7.42 -6.99
CA GLU A 97 -29.23 6.53 -7.76
C GLU A 97 -28.48 5.62 -8.75
N ARG A 98 -27.18 5.86 -8.97
CA ARG A 98 -26.37 5.05 -9.85
C ARG A 98 -25.97 3.76 -9.17
N ALA A 99 -26.27 2.63 -9.81
CA ALA A 99 -25.87 1.32 -9.31
C ALA A 99 -24.32 1.23 -9.19
N PRO A 100 -23.82 0.56 -8.15
CA PRO A 100 -22.39 0.32 -8.01
C PRO A 100 -21.83 -0.46 -9.21
N LEU A 101 -20.62 -0.12 -9.63
CA LEU A 101 -19.88 -0.85 -10.66
C LEU A 101 -18.97 -1.87 -9.99
N VAL A 102 -19.20 -3.15 -10.27
CA VAL A 102 -18.32 -4.24 -9.82
C VAL A 102 -17.39 -4.62 -10.97
N ILE A 103 -16.09 -4.63 -10.70
CA ILE A 103 -15.06 -5.09 -11.63
C ILE A 103 -14.41 -6.31 -11.01
N ALA A 104 -14.39 -7.41 -11.76
CA ALA A 104 -13.65 -8.62 -11.44
C ALA A 104 -12.76 -9.01 -12.62
N SER A 105 -11.57 -9.52 -12.36
CA SER A 105 -10.59 -9.91 -13.36
C SER A 105 -9.97 -11.25 -12.99
N GLU A 106 -9.82 -12.14 -13.95
CA GLU A 106 -9.08 -13.39 -13.80
C GLU A 106 -7.60 -13.24 -14.24
N ARG A 107 -7.15 -12.00 -14.44
CA ARG A 107 -5.79 -11.75 -14.92
C ARG A 107 -4.76 -12.20 -13.90
N ASP A 108 -3.81 -13.01 -14.34
CA ASP A 108 -2.63 -13.34 -13.55
C ASP A 108 -1.71 -12.09 -13.50
N PHE A 109 -1.66 -11.44 -12.33
CA PHE A 109 -0.86 -10.23 -12.13
C PHE A 109 0.65 -10.53 -12.18
N ARG A 110 1.11 -11.74 -11.81
CA ARG A 110 2.52 -12.14 -11.86
C ARG A 110 2.97 -12.29 -13.30
N LEU A 111 2.15 -12.95 -14.12
CA LEU A 111 2.39 -13.04 -15.55
C LEU A 111 2.41 -11.66 -16.21
N ALA A 112 1.48 -10.79 -15.84
CA ALA A 112 1.41 -9.41 -16.33
C ALA A 112 2.66 -8.60 -15.97
N GLN A 113 3.18 -8.74 -14.76
CA GLN A 113 4.42 -8.09 -14.31
C GLN A 113 5.64 -8.59 -15.14
N THR A 114 5.74 -9.89 -15.34
CA THR A 114 6.81 -10.48 -16.16
C THR A 114 6.73 -9.99 -17.60
N GLN A 115 5.54 -9.93 -18.18
CA GLN A 115 5.33 -9.41 -19.54
C GLN A 115 5.71 -7.94 -19.65
N ASP A 116 5.41 -7.12 -18.65
CA ASP A 116 5.79 -5.70 -18.61
C ASP A 116 7.32 -5.54 -18.66
N LEU A 117 8.04 -6.30 -17.84
CA LEU A 117 9.50 -6.31 -17.84
C LEU A 117 10.07 -6.76 -19.20
N LEU A 118 9.58 -7.86 -19.75
CA LEU A 118 10.04 -8.35 -21.05
C LEU A 118 9.76 -7.35 -22.17
N ASN A 119 8.62 -6.67 -22.11
CA ASN A 119 8.29 -5.65 -23.09
C ASN A 119 9.22 -4.43 -22.97
N ALA A 120 9.50 -3.95 -21.76
CA ALA A 120 10.45 -2.86 -21.52
C ALA A 120 11.86 -3.22 -22.10
N ILE A 121 12.34 -4.44 -21.87
CA ILE A 121 13.62 -4.91 -22.43
C ILE A 121 13.59 -4.90 -23.96
N ARG A 122 12.54 -5.42 -24.59
CA ARG A 122 12.43 -5.52 -26.06
C ARG A 122 12.34 -4.16 -26.74
N THR A 123 11.69 -3.20 -26.10
CA THR A 123 11.46 -1.87 -26.68
C THR A 123 12.51 -0.83 -26.27
N GLY A 124 13.42 -1.16 -25.35
CA GLY A 124 14.34 -0.20 -24.73
C GLY A 124 13.62 0.85 -23.88
N GLY A 125 12.38 0.56 -23.45
CA GLY A 125 11.54 1.43 -22.63
C GLY A 125 11.66 1.15 -21.13
N GLU A 126 10.74 1.73 -20.37
CA GLU A 126 10.65 1.51 -18.93
C GLU A 126 9.46 0.62 -18.58
N THR A 127 9.54 -0.06 -17.42
CA THR A 127 8.42 -0.75 -16.81
C THR A 127 7.44 0.28 -16.21
N ARG A 128 6.21 -0.13 -15.93
CA ARG A 128 5.20 0.71 -15.26
C ARG A 128 5.63 1.19 -13.88
N THR A 129 6.46 0.41 -13.21
CA THR A 129 7.05 0.72 -11.90
C THR A 129 8.56 0.64 -12.01
N PRO A 130 9.23 1.67 -12.53
CA PRO A 130 10.69 1.66 -12.68
C PRO A 130 11.37 1.68 -11.32
N LEU A 131 12.60 1.18 -11.27
CA LEU A 131 13.37 1.02 -10.03
C LEU A 131 13.47 2.31 -9.20
N ARG A 132 13.51 3.48 -9.84
CA ARG A 132 13.53 4.78 -9.15
C ARG A 132 12.27 4.99 -8.29
N GLU A 133 11.09 4.50 -8.72
CA GLU A 133 9.87 4.59 -7.91
C GLU A 133 9.92 3.63 -6.73
N GLY A 134 10.48 2.44 -6.93
CA GLY A 134 10.75 1.51 -5.83
C GLY A 134 11.70 2.09 -4.78
N ALA A 135 12.74 2.83 -5.19
CA ALA A 135 13.63 3.54 -4.29
C ALA A 135 12.91 4.59 -3.44
N LYS A 136 12.05 5.41 -4.05
CA LYS A 136 11.20 6.37 -3.33
C LYS A 136 10.24 5.70 -2.33
N THR A 137 9.70 4.54 -2.71
CA THR A 137 8.85 3.75 -1.79
C THR A 137 9.66 3.24 -0.61
N LEU A 138 10.88 2.79 -0.84
CA LEU A 138 11.79 2.38 0.24
C LEU A 138 12.11 3.56 1.18
N ASP A 139 12.38 4.75 0.64
CA ASP A 139 12.63 5.96 1.45
C ASP A 139 11.44 6.28 2.36
N LEU A 140 10.21 6.17 1.84
CA LEU A 140 8.98 6.35 2.63
C LEU A 140 8.86 5.30 3.75
N VAL A 141 9.15 4.04 3.45
CA VAL A 141 9.15 2.95 4.44
C VAL A 141 10.20 3.19 5.53
N LEU A 142 11.42 3.58 5.15
CA LEU A 142 12.47 3.92 6.10
C LEU A 142 12.12 5.17 6.94
N ALA A 143 11.41 6.14 6.36
CA ALA A 143 10.88 7.28 7.10
C ALA A 143 9.82 6.85 8.13
N ALA A 144 8.97 5.87 7.80
CA ALA A 144 8.01 5.29 8.75
C ALA A 144 8.72 4.58 9.93
N VAL A 145 9.83 3.88 9.68
CA VAL A 145 10.67 3.30 10.74
C VAL A 145 11.25 4.41 11.63
N ARG A 146 11.85 5.45 11.03
CA ARG A 146 12.37 6.60 11.79
C ARG A 146 11.29 7.31 12.60
N SER A 147 10.08 7.42 12.07
CA SER A 147 8.93 7.98 12.77
C SER A 147 8.57 7.17 14.01
N ASN A 148 8.55 5.85 13.91
CA ASN A 148 8.32 4.97 15.04
C ASN A 148 9.38 5.11 16.13
N GLU A 149 10.66 5.14 15.76
CA GLU A 149 11.78 5.31 16.68
C GLU A 149 11.72 6.66 17.42
N ARG A 150 11.44 7.74 16.69
CA ARG A 150 11.36 9.10 17.23
C ARG A 150 10.05 9.41 17.95
N ARG A 151 9.02 8.58 17.77
CA ARG A 151 7.66 8.85 18.24
C ARG A 151 7.09 10.18 17.72
N ALA A 152 7.48 10.56 16.51
CA ALA A 152 7.15 11.83 15.89
C ALA A 152 6.94 11.67 14.38
N GLU A 153 6.22 12.63 13.79
CA GLU A 153 6.11 12.76 12.34
C GLU A 153 7.49 13.03 11.72
N VAL A 154 7.73 12.43 10.57
CA VAL A 154 8.95 12.63 9.76
C VAL A 154 8.57 13.20 8.42
N THR A 155 9.18 14.31 8.03
CA THR A 155 9.10 14.91 6.69
C THR A 155 10.05 14.18 5.73
N LEU A 156 9.63 14.02 4.47
CA LEU A 156 10.34 13.36 3.36
C LEU A 156 11.02 14.39 2.47
#